data_454ad888afb62ca45ee4400b52c15bbb
#
_entry.id   454ad888afb62ca45ee4400b52c15bbb
#
_cell.length_a   1.000
_cell.length_b   1.000
_cell.length_c   1.000
_cell.angle_alpha   90.00
_cell.angle_beta   90.00
_cell.angle_gamma   90.00
#
_symmetry.space_group_name_H-M   'P 1'
#
loop_
_entity.id
_entity.type
_entity.pdbx_description
1 polymer ?
#
loop_
_entity_poly.entity_id
_entity_poly.type
_entity_poly.pdbx_seq_one_letter_code
_entity_poly.pdbx_strand_id
1 'polypeptide(L)'
;VEKKWVATINLETLQIKSDPSFKFKCLQCASCCINLEIPLRDEDITRIEDLGFNAWEFVDYEKMFYRGDKFLGYGLRKRPFDDACIFLGEDGKCKIYSKRPLACKLYPFILVKHGFAIDIYVREDPFCKGVNHPDGDPIDLDFVMKYFGEVISEYRQKMGISNHHNKPANLII
;
A
#
# COMPACT_ATOMS: atom_id res chain seq x y z
N VAL A 1 -4.12 -17.40 3.79
CA VAL A 1 -4.80 -16.60 2.75
C VAL A 1 -4.27 -17.03 1.40
N GLU A 2 -5.14 -17.53 0.55
CA GLU A 2 -4.79 -17.85 -0.84
C GLU A 2 -4.39 -16.57 -1.57
N LYS A 3 -3.34 -16.66 -2.37
CA LYS A 3 -2.77 -15.53 -3.10
C LYS A 3 -2.36 -15.95 -4.51
N LYS A 4 -2.67 -15.10 -5.48
CA LYS A 4 -2.28 -15.29 -6.88
C LYS A 4 -1.09 -14.37 -7.20
N TRP A 5 -0.04 -14.92 -7.83
CA TRP A 5 1.05 -14.10 -8.36
C TRP A 5 0.55 -13.23 -9.51
N VAL A 6 0.99 -11.97 -9.53
CA VAL A 6 0.59 -10.99 -10.57
C VAL A 6 1.77 -10.26 -11.19
N ALA A 7 2.89 -10.11 -10.48
CA ALA A 7 4.11 -9.54 -11.04
C ALA A 7 5.34 -9.85 -10.20
N THR A 8 6.51 -9.64 -10.80
CA THR A 8 7.81 -9.60 -10.12
C THR A 8 8.56 -8.36 -10.58
N ILE A 9 9.15 -7.59 -9.67
CA ILE A 9 10.04 -6.48 -9.97
C ILE A 9 11.46 -6.79 -9.50
N ASN A 10 12.45 -6.51 -10.36
CA ASN A 10 13.85 -6.52 -9.99
C ASN A 10 14.23 -5.17 -9.37
N LEU A 11 14.79 -5.18 -8.15
CA LEU A 11 15.12 -3.97 -7.39
C LEU A 11 16.34 -3.21 -7.93
N GLU A 12 17.24 -3.85 -8.67
CA GLU A 12 18.41 -3.19 -9.26
C GLU A 12 18.03 -2.50 -10.57
N THR A 13 17.38 -3.25 -11.49
CA THR A 13 17.12 -2.82 -12.86
C THR A 13 15.76 -2.15 -13.02
N LEU A 14 14.84 -2.32 -12.07
CA LEU A 14 13.42 -1.94 -12.14
C LEU A 14 12.67 -2.63 -13.28
N GLN A 15 13.21 -3.71 -13.84
CA GLN A 15 12.50 -4.53 -14.82
C GLN A 15 11.34 -5.26 -14.14
N ILE A 16 10.21 -5.31 -14.83
CA ILE A 16 8.99 -5.96 -14.37
C ILE A 16 8.60 -7.08 -15.30
N LYS A 17 8.25 -8.23 -14.70
CA LYS A 17 7.53 -9.32 -15.35
C LYS A 17 6.15 -9.38 -14.72
N SER A 18 5.08 -9.30 -15.49
CA SER A 18 3.71 -9.29 -14.96
C SER A 18 2.79 -10.25 -15.74
N ASP A 19 1.70 -10.63 -15.08
CA ASP A 19 0.58 -11.33 -15.70
C ASP A 19 -0.18 -10.34 -16.62
N PRO A 20 -0.15 -10.50 -17.94
CA PRO A 20 -0.77 -9.54 -18.85
C PRO A 20 -2.30 -9.51 -18.75
N SER A 21 -2.89 -10.54 -18.16
CA SER A 21 -4.35 -10.63 -17.96
C SER A 21 -4.82 -9.88 -16.72
N PHE A 22 -3.91 -9.54 -15.79
CA PHE A 22 -4.26 -8.90 -14.54
C PHE A 22 -4.35 -7.38 -14.69
N LYS A 23 -5.41 -6.79 -14.14
CA LYS A 23 -5.63 -5.35 -14.08
C LYS A 23 -6.13 -4.94 -12.69
N PHE A 24 -5.84 -3.71 -12.32
CA PHE A 24 -6.30 -3.18 -11.03
C PHE A 24 -6.65 -1.70 -11.12
N LYS A 25 -7.73 -1.30 -10.40
CA LYS A 25 -8.11 0.10 -10.20
C LYS A 25 -8.70 0.27 -8.80
N CYS A 26 -8.08 1.11 -7.99
CA CYS A 26 -8.71 1.47 -6.71
C CYS A 26 -9.97 2.30 -6.96
N LEU A 27 -11.12 1.76 -6.63
CA LEU A 27 -12.43 2.41 -6.81
C LEU A 27 -12.80 3.34 -5.64
N GLN A 28 -11.97 3.42 -4.60
CA GLN A 28 -12.28 4.13 -3.36
C GLN A 28 -13.66 3.73 -2.77
N CYS A 29 -13.98 2.44 -2.87
CA CYS A 29 -15.29 1.90 -2.53
C CYS A 29 -15.50 1.64 -1.03
N ALA A 30 -14.57 2.06 -0.17
CA ALA A 30 -14.57 1.90 1.28
C ALA A 30 -14.53 0.45 1.82
N SER A 31 -14.56 -0.58 0.98
CA SER A 31 -14.55 -1.97 1.46
C SER A 31 -13.38 -2.28 2.39
N CYS A 32 -12.18 -1.74 2.10
CA CYS A 32 -11.01 -1.87 2.98
C CYS A 32 -11.18 -1.09 4.30
N CYS A 33 -11.91 0.05 4.28
CA CYS A 33 -12.16 0.85 5.49
C CYS A 33 -13.15 0.17 6.45
N ILE A 34 -13.96 -0.74 5.95
CA ILE A 34 -14.97 -1.47 6.74
C ILE A 34 -14.42 -2.82 7.21
N ASN A 35 -13.75 -3.55 6.30
CA ASN A 35 -13.44 -4.97 6.52
C ASN A 35 -12.02 -5.24 7.04
N LEU A 36 -11.10 -4.26 6.98
CA LEU A 36 -9.71 -4.51 7.34
C LEU A 36 -9.34 -3.90 8.69
N GLU A 37 -8.44 -4.61 9.35
CA GLU A 37 -7.67 -4.10 10.46
C GLU A 37 -6.32 -3.63 9.93
N ILE A 38 -5.97 -2.39 10.19
CA ILE A 38 -4.83 -1.72 9.57
C ILE A 38 -3.74 -1.47 10.62
N PRO A 39 -2.57 -2.12 10.51
CA PRO A 39 -1.40 -1.74 11.30
C PRO A 39 -0.84 -0.40 10.83
N LEU A 40 -0.46 0.45 11.78
CA LEU A 40 0.21 1.73 11.56
C LEU A 40 1.70 1.59 11.88
N ARG A 41 2.57 1.97 10.95
CA ARG A 41 3.98 2.19 11.22
C ARG A 41 4.19 3.58 11.80
N ASP A 42 5.35 3.84 12.42
CA ASP A 42 5.69 5.16 12.97
C ASP A 42 5.65 6.25 11.90
N GLU A 43 6.09 5.92 10.67
CA GLU A 43 6.05 6.85 9.54
C GLU A 43 4.60 7.16 9.10
N ASP A 44 3.69 6.20 9.24
CA ASP A 44 2.26 6.43 8.95
C ASP A 44 1.65 7.38 9.98
N ILE A 45 1.99 7.21 11.26
CA ILE A 45 1.53 8.07 12.36
C ILE A 45 2.02 9.50 12.12
N THR A 46 3.32 9.70 11.93
CA THR A 46 3.91 11.02 11.66
C THR A 46 3.24 11.70 10.45
N ARG A 47 3.05 10.96 9.36
CA ARG A 47 2.42 11.50 8.14
C ARG A 47 0.97 11.93 8.34
N ILE A 48 0.24 11.27 9.22
CA ILE A 48 -1.15 11.64 9.55
C ILE A 48 -1.16 12.82 10.53
N GLU A 49 -0.24 12.88 11.48
CA GLU A 49 -0.08 14.03 12.38
C GLU A 49 0.27 15.31 11.61
N ASP A 50 1.05 15.21 10.54
CA ASP A 50 1.35 16.36 9.65
C ASP A 50 0.09 16.94 8.96
N LEU A 51 -1.02 16.21 8.93
CA LEU A 51 -2.32 16.70 8.47
C LEU A 51 -3.11 17.43 9.57
N GLY A 52 -2.59 17.51 10.79
CA GLY A 52 -3.21 18.19 11.94
C GLY A 52 -4.03 17.28 12.86
N PHE A 53 -3.96 15.95 12.68
CA PHE A 53 -4.58 15.00 13.60
C PHE A 53 -3.63 14.67 14.75
N ASN A 54 -4.17 14.45 15.96
CA ASN A 54 -3.37 13.94 17.05
C ASN A 54 -3.38 12.41 17.06
N ALA A 55 -2.24 11.77 17.39
CA ALA A 55 -2.14 10.31 17.37
C ALA A 55 -3.22 9.62 18.21
N TRP A 56 -3.59 10.15 19.36
CA TRP A 56 -4.64 9.60 20.23
C TRP A 56 -6.05 9.57 19.57
N GLU A 57 -6.30 10.35 18.52
CA GLU A 57 -7.58 10.36 17.79
C GLU A 57 -7.71 9.16 16.85
N PHE A 58 -6.58 8.67 16.28
CA PHE A 58 -6.62 7.67 15.25
C PHE A 58 -5.79 6.40 15.54
N VAL A 59 -4.91 6.40 16.55
CA VAL A 59 -4.16 5.21 16.93
C VAL A 59 -4.92 4.45 18.01
N ASP A 60 -5.12 3.17 17.79
CA ASP A 60 -5.62 2.23 18.77
C ASP A 60 -4.44 1.50 19.42
N TYR A 61 -4.02 2.01 20.59
CA TYR A 61 -2.88 1.47 21.34
C TYR A 61 -3.17 0.13 22.03
N GLU A 62 -4.44 -0.26 22.12
CA GLU A 62 -4.82 -1.56 22.66
C GLU A 62 -4.67 -2.67 21.59
N LYS A 63 -4.66 -2.29 20.33
CA LYS A 63 -4.54 -3.20 19.20
C LYS A 63 -3.11 -3.22 18.65
N MET A 64 -2.39 -4.30 18.92
CA MET A 64 -1.00 -4.49 18.51
C MET A 64 -0.90 -5.56 17.42
N PHE A 65 -0.07 -5.30 16.42
CA PHE A 65 0.18 -6.22 15.32
C PHE A 65 1.60 -6.77 15.39
N TYR A 66 1.74 -8.07 15.12
CA TYR A 66 3.02 -8.78 15.13
C TYR A 66 3.16 -9.66 13.88
N ARG A 67 4.40 -9.90 13.48
CA ARG A 67 4.78 -10.96 12.54
C ARG A 67 5.83 -11.83 13.22
N GLY A 68 5.42 -13.02 13.72
CA GLY A 68 6.22 -13.75 14.70
C GLY A 68 6.44 -12.85 15.93
N ASP A 69 7.67 -12.71 16.37
CA ASP A 69 8.04 -11.87 17.52
C ASP A 69 8.26 -10.39 17.17
N LYS A 70 8.19 -10.04 15.88
CA LYS A 70 8.44 -8.66 15.44
C LYS A 70 7.16 -7.83 15.56
N PHE A 71 7.21 -6.77 16.38
CA PHE A 71 6.15 -5.76 16.44
C PHE A 71 6.08 -4.97 15.13
N LEU A 72 4.90 -4.84 14.56
CA LEU A 72 4.64 -4.15 13.29
C LEU A 72 4.03 -2.77 13.48
N GLY A 73 3.35 -2.54 14.59
CA GLY A 73 2.69 -1.28 14.90
C GLY A 73 1.38 -1.45 15.65
N TYR A 74 0.79 -0.33 16.02
CA TYR A 74 -0.54 -0.25 16.62
C TYR A 74 -1.62 -0.22 15.54
N GLY A 75 -2.88 -0.45 15.94
CA GLY A 75 -4.01 -0.41 15.03
C GLY A 75 -4.43 0.99 14.62
N LEU A 76 -4.94 1.12 13.42
CA LEU A 76 -5.75 2.28 13.04
C LEU A 76 -7.13 2.16 13.71
N ARG A 77 -7.51 3.23 14.42
CA ARG A 77 -8.77 3.26 15.19
C ARG A 77 -10.00 3.10 14.28
N LYS A 78 -10.95 2.34 14.77
CA LYS A 78 -12.26 2.20 14.18
C LYS A 78 -13.33 2.93 14.99
N ARG A 79 -14.40 3.33 14.33
CA ARG A 79 -15.54 3.97 14.98
C ARG A 79 -16.31 2.94 15.81
N PRO A 80 -16.70 3.25 17.06
CA PRO A 80 -17.34 2.26 17.94
C PRO A 80 -18.76 1.88 17.56
N PHE A 81 -19.44 2.68 16.70
CA PHE A 81 -20.84 2.46 16.37
C PHE A 81 -21.05 1.64 15.08
N ASP A 82 -20.09 1.57 14.18
CA ASP A 82 -20.21 0.86 12.90
C ASP A 82 -18.96 0.06 12.49
N ASP A 83 -17.94 0.05 13.36
CA ASP A 83 -16.67 -0.65 13.15
C ASP A 83 -15.91 -0.25 11.87
N ALA A 84 -16.24 0.89 11.30
CA ALA A 84 -15.53 1.42 10.15
C ALA A 84 -14.31 2.25 10.56
N CYS A 85 -13.36 2.42 9.64
CA CYS A 85 -12.18 3.25 9.83
C CYS A 85 -12.58 4.68 10.26
N ILE A 86 -11.87 5.25 11.24
CA ILE A 86 -12.11 6.61 11.75
C ILE A 86 -12.03 7.68 10.64
N PHE A 87 -11.25 7.43 9.59
CA PHE A 87 -11.08 8.34 8.45
C PHE A 87 -12.08 8.10 7.30
N LEU A 88 -13.03 7.18 7.45
CA LEU A 88 -14.10 7.03 6.47
C LEU A 88 -15.09 8.17 6.61
N GLY A 89 -15.21 9.01 5.56
CA GLY A 89 -16.15 10.12 5.52
C GLY A 89 -17.59 9.67 5.32
N GLU A 90 -18.53 10.58 5.57
CA GLU A 90 -19.97 10.35 5.33
C GLU A 90 -20.29 10.16 3.83
N ASP A 91 -19.46 10.71 2.96
CA ASP A 91 -19.52 10.52 1.51
C ASP A 91 -18.98 9.14 1.04
N GLY A 92 -18.61 8.26 1.97
CA GLY A 92 -18.03 6.95 1.69
C GLY A 92 -16.60 6.98 1.20
N LYS A 93 -15.88 8.12 1.31
CA LYS A 93 -14.50 8.27 0.87
C LYS A 93 -13.53 8.41 2.04
N CYS A 94 -12.28 8.03 1.81
CA CYS A 94 -11.22 8.19 2.79
C CYS A 94 -10.79 9.67 2.87
N LYS A 95 -10.95 10.31 4.05
CA LYS A 95 -10.55 11.71 4.31
C LYS A 95 -9.05 11.98 4.12
N ILE A 96 -8.22 10.94 4.31
CA ILE A 96 -6.76 11.02 4.20
C ILE A 96 -6.21 10.20 3.02
N TYR A 97 -6.98 10.02 1.94
CA TYR A 97 -6.68 9.08 0.85
C TYR A 97 -5.24 9.19 0.33
N SER A 98 -4.75 10.40 0.05
CA SER A 98 -3.39 10.63 -0.46
C SER A 98 -2.29 10.33 0.57
N LYS A 99 -2.61 10.40 1.85
CA LYS A 99 -1.70 10.19 2.99
C LYS A 99 -2.02 8.94 3.80
N ARG A 100 -2.89 8.07 3.27
CA ARG A 100 -3.32 6.84 3.94
C ARG A 100 -2.13 5.95 4.34
N PRO A 101 -2.28 5.14 5.39
CA PRO A 101 -1.25 4.20 5.83
C PRO A 101 -0.75 3.29 4.73
N LEU A 102 0.50 2.82 4.86
CA LEU A 102 1.10 1.92 3.87
C LEU A 102 0.26 0.66 3.69
N ALA A 103 -0.25 0.07 4.76
CA ALA A 103 -1.11 -1.11 4.68
C ALA A 103 -2.36 -0.88 3.81
N CYS A 104 -2.95 0.34 3.88
CA CYS A 104 -4.07 0.72 3.01
C CYS A 104 -3.65 0.89 1.54
N LYS A 105 -2.42 1.39 1.30
CA LYS A 105 -1.88 1.56 -0.07
C LYS A 105 -1.60 0.21 -0.72
N LEU A 106 -1.08 -0.74 0.06
CA LEU A 106 -0.71 -2.06 -0.44
C LEU A 106 -1.92 -2.97 -0.69
N TYR A 107 -3.02 -2.81 0.04
CA TYR A 107 -4.19 -3.68 -0.14
C TYR A 107 -4.78 -3.55 -1.56
N PRO A 108 -5.11 -4.64 -2.24
CA PRO A 108 -5.16 -6.05 -1.81
C PRO A 108 -3.88 -6.86 -2.09
N PHE A 109 -2.76 -6.21 -2.29
CA PHE A 109 -1.51 -6.85 -2.69
C PHE A 109 -0.69 -7.34 -1.48
N ILE A 110 0.09 -8.38 -1.72
CA ILE A 110 1.09 -8.93 -0.80
C ILE A 110 2.43 -8.90 -1.53
N LEU A 111 3.40 -8.22 -0.93
CA LEU A 111 4.75 -8.12 -1.45
C LEU A 111 5.67 -9.08 -0.70
N VAL A 112 6.37 -9.93 -1.44
CA VAL A 112 7.33 -10.90 -0.91
C VAL A 112 8.70 -10.64 -1.51
N LYS A 113 9.65 -10.16 -0.67
CA LYS A 113 11.02 -9.91 -1.10
C LYS A 113 11.84 -11.18 -1.03
N HIS A 114 12.60 -11.46 -2.09
CA HIS A 114 13.63 -12.48 -2.13
C HIS A 114 14.83 -12.02 -2.99
N GLY A 115 16.02 -12.03 -2.38
CA GLY A 115 17.20 -11.49 -3.06
C GLY A 115 17.01 -10.07 -3.57
N PHE A 116 17.24 -9.85 -4.86
CA PHE A 116 17.06 -8.56 -5.55
C PHE A 116 15.67 -8.42 -6.20
N ALA A 117 14.73 -9.29 -5.89
CA ALA A 117 13.39 -9.25 -6.46
C ALA A 117 12.30 -9.10 -5.39
N ILE A 118 11.17 -8.54 -5.81
CA ILE A 118 9.92 -8.56 -5.05
C ILE A 118 8.86 -9.20 -5.94
N ASP A 119 8.31 -10.30 -5.46
CA ASP A 119 7.09 -10.85 -6.02
C ASP A 119 5.87 -10.14 -5.47
N ILE A 120 4.95 -9.81 -6.35
CA ILE A 120 3.69 -9.15 -6.06
C ILE A 120 2.58 -10.17 -6.28
N TYR A 121 1.84 -10.41 -5.23
CA TYR A 121 0.66 -11.28 -5.22
C TYR A 121 -0.58 -10.45 -4.95
N VAL A 122 -1.71 -10.88 -5.46
CA VAL A 122 -3.03 -10.37 -5.04
C VAL A 122 -3.70 -11.40 -4.13
N ARG A 123 -4.37 -10.92 -3.10
CA ARG A 123 -5.22 -11.77 -2.25
C ARG A 123 -6.41 -12.26 -3.07
N GLU A 124 -6.77 -13.53 -2.89
CA GLU A 124 -7.93 -14.11 -3.58
C GLU A 124 -9.25 -13.83 -2.86
N ASP A 125 -9.22 -13.25 -1.67
CA ASP A 125 -10.43 -12.82 -0.97
C ASP A 125 -11.02 -11.56 -1.68
N PRO A 126 -12.30 -11.56 -2.02
CA PRO A 126 -12.85 -10.62 -2.99
C PRO A 126 -13.40 -9.33 -2.37
N PHE A 127 -12.87 -8.85 -1.24
CA PHE A 127 -13.34 -7.56 -0.69
C PHE A 127 -13.04 -6.38 -1.61
N CYS A 128 -11.97 -6.47 -2.41
CA CYS A 128 -11.57 -5.41 -3.30
C CYS A 128 -12.19 -5.56 -4.70
N LYS A 129 -13.17 -4.74 -5.00
CA LYS A 129 -13.83 -4.68 -6.31
C LYS A 129 -12.94 -4.13 -7.44
N GLY A 130 -11.75 -3.62 -7.08
CA GLY A 130 -10.78 -3.10 -8.04
C GLY A 130 -9.93 -4.17 -8.72
N VAL A 131 -9.91 -5.40 -8.19
CA VAL A 131 -9.19 -6.53 -8.80
C VAL A 131 -9.86 -6.96 -10.09
N ASN A 132 -9.07 -7.03 -11.17
CA ASN A 132 -9.55 -7.35 -12.53
C ASN A 132 -10.68 -6.43 -13.03
N HIS A 133 -10.70 -5.18 -12.55
CA HIS A 133 -11.68 -4.21 -13.03
C HIS A 133 -11.46 -3.95 -14.53
N PRO A 134 -12.52 -3.88 -15.37
CA PRO A 134 -12.39 -3.67 -16.82
C PRO A 134 -11.57 -2.44 -17.19
N ASP A 135 -11.75 -1.33 -16.47
CA ASP A 135 -11.00 -0.08 -16.65
C ASP A 135 -9.74 -0.01 -15.78
N GLY A 136 -9.25 -1.16 -15.31
CA GLY A 136 -8.04 -1.23 -14.49
C GLY A 136 -6.77 -1.06 -15.31
N ASP A 137 -5.72 -0.54 -14.67
CA ASP A 137 -4.39 -0.43 -15.24
C ASP A 137 -3.67 -1.79 -15.19
N PRO A 138 -2.88 -2.17 -16.21
CA PRO A 138 -1.97 -3.30 -16.14
C PRO A 138 -0.85 -3.02 -15.13
N ILE A 139 -0.20 -4.09 -14.64
CA ILE A 139 0.97 -3.91 -13.76
C ILE A 139 2.22 -3.67 -14.59
N ASP A 140 2.52 -2.42 -14.82
CA ASP A 140 3.76 -1.91 -15.41
C ASP A 140 4.58 -1.12 -14.38
N LEU A 141 5.65 -0.45 -14.82
CA LEU A 141 6.51 0.32 -13.92
C LEU A 141 5.77 1.51 -13.31
N ASP A 142 4.94 2.20 -14.08
CA ASP A 142 4.16 3.35 -13.59
C ASP A 142 3.19 2.90 -12.49
N PHE A 143 2.51 1.79 -12.71
CA PHE A 143 1.64 1.16 -11.72
C PHE A 143 2.42 0.82 -10.44
N VAL A 144 3.55 0.11 -10.58
CA VAL A 144 4.37 -0.32 -9.45
C VAL A 144 4.89 0.88 -8.65
N MET A 145 5.36 1.92 -9.31
CA MET A 145 5.84 3.12 -8.63
C MET A 145 4.70 3.90 -7.97
N LYS A 146 3.52 3.95 -8.58
CA LYS A 146 2.33 4.59 -8.01
C LYS A 146 1.85 3.91 -6.71
N TYR A 147 1.77 2.58 -6.69
CA TYR A 147 1.20 1.83 -5.57
C TYR A 147 2.26 1.33 -4.58
N PHE A 148 3.47 0.99 -5.03
CA PHE A 148 4.49 0.33 -4.23
C PHE A 148 5.81 1.10 -4.15
N GLY A 149 5.90 2.29 -4.75
CA GLY A 149 7.13 3.07 -4.86
C GLY A 149 7.79 3.36 -3.51
N GLU A 150 6.99 3.58 -2.46
CA GLU A 150 7.49 3.77 -1.09
C GLU A 150 8.27 2.54 -0.61
N VAL A 151 7.70 1.35 -0.77
CA VAL A 151 8.34 0.07 -0.38
C VAL A 151 9.54 -0.23 -1.25
N ILE A 152 9.44 -0.03 -2.56
CA ILE A 152 10.53 -0.22 -3.51
C ILE A 152 11.72 0.68 -3.15
N SER A 153 11.48 1.95 -2.89
CA SER A 153 12.51 2.92 -2.52
C SER A 153 13.19 2.55 -1.20
N GLU A 154 12.42 2.14 -0.21
CA GLU A 154 12.93 1.71 1.09
C GLU A 154 13.84 0.48 0.96
N TYR A 155 13.44 -0.54 0.18
CA TYR A 155 14.28 -1.71 -0.04
C TYR A 155 15.55 -1.39 -0.84
N ARG A 156 15.46 -0.58 -1.88
CA ARG A 156 16.62 -0.13 -2.67
C ARG A 156 17.63 0.60 -1.79
N GLN A 157 17.16 1.52 -0.95
CA GLN A 157 18.00 2.24 0.00
C GLN A 157 18.70 1.30 0.98
N LYS A 158 17.99 0.33 1.58
CA LYS A 158 18.57 -0.68 2.47
C LYS A 158 19.61 -1.58 1.79
N MET A 159 19.53 -1.71 0.48
CA MET A 159 20.49 -2.49 -0.35
C MET A 159 21.64 -1.64 -0.90
N GLY A 160 21.70 -0.33 -0.57
CA GLY A 160 22.71 0.58 -1.09
C GLY A 160 22.54 0.94 -2.57
N ILE A 161 21.36 0.69 -3.16
CA ILE A 161 21.06 1.02 -4.56
C ILE A 161 20.61 2.48 -4.62
N SER A 162 21.35 3.34 -5.32
CA SER A 162 21.03 4.74 -5.49
C SER A 162 19.72 4.93 -6.28
N ASN A 163 18.86 5.82 -5.82
CA ASN A 163 17.61 6.18 -6.50
C ASN A 163 17.81 7.14 -7.69
N HIS A 164 18.97 7.06 -8.39
CA HIS A 164 19.27 7.92 -9.53
C HIS A 164 18.49 7.54 -10.79
N HIS A 165 17.15 7.51 -10.69
CA HIS A 165 16.29 7.48 -11.88
C HIS A 165 15.12 8.42 -11.64
N ASN A 166 15.40 9.75 -11.75
CA ASN A 166 14.44 10.76 -12.20
C ASN A 166 15.13 12.13 -12.30
N LYS A 167 15.94 12.31 -13.35
CA LYS A 167 16.03 13.58 -14.03
C LYS A 167 15.63 13.32 -15.47
N PRO A 168 14.60 14.00 -16.00
CA PRO A 168 14.44 14.05 -17.44
C PRO A 168 15.72 14.62 -18.02
N ALA A 169 16.26 13.97 -19.04
CA ALA A 169 17.35 14.51 -19.82
C ALA A 169 16.92 15.88 -20.33
N ASN A 170 17.50 16.94 -19.77
CA ASN A 170 17.40 18.27 -20.39
C ASN A 170 18.07 18.15 -21.75
N LEU A 171 17.26 18.13 -22.81
CA LEU A 171 17.70 18.43 -24.14
C LEU A 171 18.23 19.89 -24.08
N ILE A 172 19.53 20.02 -24.13
CA ILE A 172 20.17 21.32 -24.51
C ILE A 172 20.19 21.31 -26.00
N ILE A 173 19.44 22.24 -26.61
CA ILE A 173 19.59 22.68 -27.97
C ILE A 173 20.74 23.68 -28.01
#